data_d4deb4fd33e42d9ef9b9f5cbe4b3efa1
#
_entry.id   d4deb4fd33e42d9ef9b9f5cbe4b3efa1
#
_cell.length_a   1.000
_cell.length_b   1.000
_cell.length_c   1.000
_cell.angle_alpha   90.00
_cell.angle_beta   90.00
_cell.angle_gamma   90.00
#
_symmetry.space_group_name_H-M   'P 1'
#
loop_
_entity.id
_entity.type
_entity.pdbx_description
1 polymer ?
#
loop_
_entity_poly.entity_id
_entity_poly.type
_entity_poly.pdbx_seq_one_letter_code
_entity_poly.pdbx_strand_id
1 'polypeptide(L)'
;MNFDVVIPLKTSLLSIAITRTIPSIISNISYDKIYILTKKSNFKELESTFKGKITCLDEDKICKHLTLDNIKEYFKNRNENPERAGWYFQQFLKLSVSKLHFISNLYLVWDADAVALNPINFFTQNNKIYFEKNKEFHEPYFEIIEKILDLKKQVNFSFIAEHLVFNKKLVITILNKISKKETWWLDILDNITSENLNKSGFSEYELYGNYVSKFHKNEIEFRHLNKTRKGIKYLGEKPSIRGLKLFSSAFDYMSFERWHKEYKPLPLRYMIVFFVILFGWVKKYVKLIISSFYSKI
;
A
#
# COMPACT_ATOMS: atom_id res chain seq x y z
N MET A 1 -6.66 -1.53 -19.38
CA MET A 1 -5.77 -0.40 -19.03
C MET A 1 -4.45 -0.96 -18.56
N ASN A 2 -3.36 -0.32 -18.96
CA ASN A 2 -2.00 -0.72 -18.60
C ASN A 2 -1.51 0.12 -17.41
N PHE A 3 -0.76 -0.49 -16.53
CA PHE A 3 -0.18 0.19 -15.36
C PHE A 3 1.09 -0.52 -14.89
N ASP A 4 1.96 0.25 -14.27
CA ASP A 4 3.15 -0.27 -13.61
C ASP A 4 2.85 -0.63 -12.16
N VAL A 5 3.57 -1.60 -11.61
CA VAL A 5 3.56 -1.90 -10.18
C VAL A 5 4.79 -1.30 -9.52
N VAL A 6 4.59 -0.63 -8.40
CA VAL A 6 5.65 0.00 -7.61
C VAL A 6 5.65 -0.55 -6.19
N ILE A 7 6.78 -1.10 -5.76
CA ILE A 7 6.93 -1.72 -4.45
C ILE A 7 8.03 -1.01 -3.67
N PRO A 8 7.69 -0.14 -2.71
CA PRO A 8 8.68 0.38 -1.75
C PRO A 8 9.13 -0.76 -0.84
N LEU A 9 10.44 -1.09 -0.87
CA LEU A 9 10.99 -2.27 -0.21
C LEU A 9 12.09 -1.91 0.79
N LYS A 10 11.76 -1.99 2.06
CA LYS A 10 12.72 -1.92 3.17
C LYS A 10 13.54 -3.22 3.23
N THR A 11 14.86 -3.13 3.44
CA THR A 11 15.76 -4.30 3.50
C THR A 11 15.28 -5.39 4.47
N SER A 12 14.68 -5.02 5.60
CA SER A 12 14.14 -6.00 6.55
C SER A 12 12.98 -6.86 6.01
N LEU A 13 12.34 -6.45 4.90
CA LEU A 13 11.27 -7.19 4.22
C LEU A 13 11.76 -7.94 2.97
N LEU A 14 13.09 -7.89 2.67
CA LEU A 14 13.65 -8.45 1.44
C LEU A 14 13.31 -9.94 1.27
N SER A 15 13.44 -10.73 2.35
CA SER A 15 13.16 -12.18 2.30
C SER A 15 11.70 -12.48 1.92
N ILE A 16 10.72 -11.82 2.53
CA ILE A 16 9.31 -12.05 2.18
C ILE A 16 8.97 -11.49 0.81
N ALA A 17 9.55 -10.36 0.43
CA ALA A 17 9.37 -9.76 -0.89
C ALA A 17 9.84 -10.71 -1.99
N ILE A 18 11.06 -11.25 -1.89
CA ILE A 18 11.63 -12.18 -2.87
C ILE A 18 10.86 -13.50 -2.92
N THR A 19 10.53 -14.05 -1.75
CA THR A 19 10.00 -15.43 -1.70
C THR A 19 8.48 -15.48 -1.87
N ARG A 20 7.74 -14.39 -1.65
CA ARG A 20 6.26 -14.40 -1.66
C ARG A 20 5.65 -13.21 -2.38
N THR A 21 5.94 -11.97 -1.98
CA THR A 21 5.23 -10.78 -2.50
C THR A 21 5.43 -10.61 -3.99
N ILE A 22 6.66 -10.50 -4.48
CA ILE A 22 6.94 -10.31 -5.90
C ILE A 22 6.44 -11.48 -6.76
N PRO A 23 6.69 -12.77 -6.39
CA PRO A 23 6.10 -13.90 -7.10
C PRO A 23 4.57 -13.88 -7.14
N SER A 24 3.91 -13.45 -6.07
CA SER A 24 2.45 -13.37 -6.02
C SER A 24 1.89 -12.29 -6.95
N ILE A 25 2.56 -11.15 -7.05
CA ILE A 25 2.21 -10.07 -7.99
C ILE A 25 2.38 -10.56 -9.43
N ILE A 26 3.52 -11.19 -9.76
CA ILE A 26 3.78 -11.76 -11.09
C ILE A 26 2.68 -12.76 -11.51
N SER A 27 2.13 -13.51 -10.55
CA SER A 27 1.15 -14.56 -10.83
C SER A 27 -0.31 -14.07 -10.82
N ASN A 28 -0.65 -13.03 -10.07
CA ASN A 28 -2.04 -12.68 -9.77
C ASN A 28 -2.45 -11.26 -10.20
N ILE A 29 -1.52 -10.44 -10.69
CA ILE A 29 -1.80 -9.07 -11.10
C ILE A 29 -1.37 -8.89 -12.56
N SER A 30 -2.24 -8.30 -13.37
CA SER A 30 -1.88 -7.86 -14.72
C SER A 30 -1.15 -6.52 -14.62
N TYR A 31 0.05 -6.40 -15.20
CA TYR A 31 0.91 -5.21 -15.12
C TYR A 31 1.77 -5.07 -16.38
N ASP A 32 2.32 -3.87 -16.61
CA ASP A 32 3.31 -3.63 -17.66
C ASP A 32 4.73 -3.87 -17.14
N LYS A 33 5.11 -3.23 -16.06
CA LYS A 33 6.43 -3.33 -15.41
C LYS A 33 6.31 -3.37 -13.90
N ILE A 34 7.31 -3.97 -13.24
CA ILE A 34 7.44 -3.94 -11.77
C ILE A 34 8.70 -3.16 -11.42
N TYR A 35 8.52 -2.11 -10.62
CA TYR A 35 9.60 -1.29 -10.07
C TYR A 35 9.73 -1.52 -8.57
N ILE A 36 10.94 -1.78 -8.10
CA ILE A 36 11.25 -1.97 -6.69
C ILE A 36 12.05 -0.76 -6.20
N LEU A 37 11.46 0.04 -5.32
CA LEU A 37 12.13 1.19 -4.70
C LEU A 37 12.87 0.69 -3.46
N THR A 38 14.18 0.66 -3.49
CA THR A 38 14.98 0.06 -2.39
C THR A 38 16.42 0.58 -2.40
N LYS A 39 17.16 0.26 -1.33
CA LYS A 39 18.60 0.55 -1.26
C LYS A 39 19.38 -0.24 -2.31
N LYS A 40 20.43 0.35 -2.87
CA LYS A 40 21.33 -0.29 -3.85
C LYS A 40 21.90 -1.62 -3.36
N SER A 41 22.12 -1.77 -2.05
CA SER A 41 22.62 -3.04 -1.47
C SER A 41 21.72 -4.23 -1.77
N ASN A 42 20.43 -4.03 -2.04
CA ASN A 42 19.46 -5.09 -2.33
C ASN A 42 19.38 -5.45 -3.83
N PHE A 43 19.94 -4.63 -4.73
CA PHE A 43 19.79 -4.78 -6.19
C PHE A 43 20.30 -6.13 -6.68
N LYS A 44 21.54 -6.51 -6.32
CA LYS A 44 22.16 -7.73 -6.79
C LYS A 44 21.31 -8.97 -6.53
N GLU A 45 20.75 -9.09 -5.33
CA GLU A 45 19.91 -10.22 -4.94
C GLU A 45 18.58 -10.23 -5.71
N LEU A 46 17.92 -9.08 -5.82
CA LEU A 46 16.66 -8.93 -6.52
C LEU A 46 16.81 -9.21 -8.03
N GLU A 47 17.75 -8.56 -8.69
CA GLU A 47 17.96 -8.67 -10.14
C GLU A 47 18.40 -10.07 -10.55
N SER A 48 19.29 -10.70 -9.75
CA SER A 48 19.70 -12.09 -10.01
C SER A 48 18.54 -13.08 -9.85
N THR A 49 17.64 -12.83 -8.89
CA THR A 49 16.48 -13.71 -8.64
C THR A 49 15.43 -13.57 -9.73
N PHE A 50 15.11 -12.37 -10.16
CA PHE A 50 13.97 -12.10 -11.05
C PHE A 50 14.35 -11.90 -12.53
N LYS A 51 15.64 -11.85 -12.87
CA LYS A 51 16.20 -11.89 -14.24
C LYS A 51 15.42 -11.06 -15.28
N GLY A 52 15.34 -9.76 -15.05
CA GLY A 52 14.68 -8.80 -15.97
C GLY A 52 13.16 -8.68 -15.84
N LYS A 53 12.51 -9.44 -14.94
CA LYS A 53 11.07 -9.28 -14.65
C LYS A 53 10.77 -8.09 -13.76
N ILE A 54 11.77 -7.51 -13.14
CA ILE A 54 11.68 -6.33 -12.28
C ILE A 54 12.77 -5.32 -12.63
N THR A 55 12.56 -4.07 -12.24
CA THR A 55 13.56 -3.00 -12.31
C THR A 55 13.77 -2.42 -10.93
N CYS A 56 14.99 -2.46 -10.40
CA CYS A 56 15.32 -1.84 -9.13
C CYS A 56 15.62 -0.36 -9.32
N LEU A 57 15.05 0.47 -8.45
CA LEU A 57 15.29 1.91 -8.40
C LEU A 57 15.86 2.28 -7.03
N ASP A 58 16.94 3.06 -7.03
CA ASP A 58 17.56 3.58 -5.82
C ASP A 58 16.61 4.54 -5.10
N GLU A 59 16.13 4.14 -3.92
CA GLU A 59 15.16 4.92 -3.15
C GLU A 59 15.63 6.34 -2.85
N ASP A 60 16.95 6.57 -2.70
CA ASP A 60 17.53 7.86 -2.41
C ASP A 60 17.63 8.77 -3.66
N LYS A 61 17.31 8.24 -4.86
CA LYS A 61 17.35 8.97 -6.14
C LYS A 61 15.98 9.23 -6.77
N ILE A 62 14.91 8.82 -6.13
CA ILE A 62 13.54 8.98 -6.65
C ILE A 62 13.11 10.45 -6.63
N CYS A 63 13.48 11.18 -5.59
CA CYS A 63 13.17 12.60 -5.45
C CYS A 63 14.37 13.33 -4.83
N LYS A 64 14.71 14.49 -5.37
CA LYS A 64 15.82 15.31 -4.88
C LYS A 64 15.62 15.66 -3.40
N HIS A 65 16.66 15.49 -2.61
CA HIS A 65 16.68 15.72 -1.16
C HIS A 65 15.72 14.85 -0.33
N LEU A 66 14.94 13.96 -0.93
CA LEU A 66 14.12 13.02 -0.19
C LEU A 66 14.93 11.74 0.07
N THR A 67 15.57 11.67 1.22
CA THR A 67 16.26 10.48 1.72
C THR A 67 15.81 10.18 3.14
N LEU A 68 15.95 8.91 3.55
CA LEU A 68 15.63 8.53 4.93
C LEU A 68 16.45 9.35 5.96
N ASP A 69 17.71 9.66 5.64
CA ASP A 69 18.59 10.36 6.54
C ASP A 69 18.20 11.84 6.66
N ASN A 70 17.79 12.50 5.58
CA ASN A 70 17.27 13.87 5.64
C ASN A 70 15.97 13.97 6.46
N ILE A 71 15.09 12.98 6.36
CA ILE A 71 13.89 12.95 7.21
C ILE A 71 14.26 12.72 8.68
N LYS A 72 15.22 11.83 8.97
CA LYS A 72 15.72 11.64 10.36
C LYS A 72 16.34 12.92 10.93
N GLU A 73 17.11 13.63 10.11
CA GLU A 73 17.70 14.91 10.49
C GLU A 73 16.62 15.95 10.78
N TYR A 74 15.58 16.03 9.93
CA TYR A 74 14.42 16.89 10.19
C TYR A 74 13.78 16.61 11.57
N PHE A 75 13.57 15.32 11.92
CA PHE A 75 13.03 14.95 13.23
C PHE A 75 13.97 15.37 14.37
N LYS A 76 15.26 15.13 14.24
CA LYS A 76 16.27 15.50 15.26
C LYS A 76 16.30 17.00 15.48
N ASN A 77 16.25 17.81 14.42
CA ASN A 77 16.30 19.27 14.49
C ASN A 77 15.05 19.86 15.19
N ARG A 78 13.97 19.09 15.27
CA ARG A 78 12.74 19.44 16.01
C ARG A 78 12.66 18.77 17.39
N ASN A 79 13.70 18.09 17.84
CA ASN A 79 13.71 17.27 19.06
C ASN A 79 12.64 16.16 19.08
N GLU A 80 12.32 15.60 17.91
CA GLU A 80 11.33 14.55 17.75
C GLU A 80 11.98 13.17 17.58
N ASN A 81 11.24 12.10 17.91
CA ASN A 81 11.75 10.73 17.77
C ASN A 81 11.87 10.31 16.30
N PRO A 82 13.07 10.01 15.78
CA PRO A 82 13.29 9.66 14.39
C PRO A 82 12.80 8.25 14.00
N GLU A 83 12.25 7.45 14.92
CA GLU A 83 11.79 6.08 14.62
C GLU A 83 10.70 6.05 13.54
N ARG A 84 9.86 7.10 13.47
CA ARG A 84 8.83 7.24 12.46
C ARG A 84 9.32 7.75 11.10
N ALA A 85 10.55 8.24 10.99
CA ALA A 85 11.11 8.77 9.74
C ALA A 85 10.98 7.79 8.57
N GLY A 86 11.21 6.49 8.80
CA GLY A 86 11.09 5.46 7.77
C GLY A 86 9.65 5.27 7.26
N TRP A 87 8.66 5.50 8.12
CA TRP A 87 7.26 5.44 7.72
C TRP A 87 6.89 6.63 6.80
N TYR A 88 7.27 7.85 7.18
CA TYR A 88 7.05 9.04 6.32
C TYR A 88 7.82 8.93 4.99
N PHE A 89 9.06 8.47 5.03
CA PHE A 89 9.86 8.26 3.82
C PHE A 89 9.14 7.37 2.81
N GLN A 90 8.57 6.26 3.25
CA GLN A 90 7.80 5.34 2.39
C GLN A 90 6.56 6.04 1.79
N GLN A 91 5.80 6.84 2.56
CA GLN A 91 4.64 7.56 2.06
C GLN A 91 5.06 8.56 0.95
N PHE A 92 6.12 9.31 1.19
CA PHE A 92 6.64 10.28 0.22
C PHE A 92 7.24 9.62 -1.02
N LEU A 93 7.91 8.49 -0.90
CA LEU A 93 8.39 7.72 -2.06
C LEU A 93 7.23 7.31 -2.98
N LYS A 94 6.13 6.80 -2.43
CA LYS A 94 4.95 6.38 -3.18
C LYS A 94 4.37 7.53 -4.03
N LEU A 95 4.37 8.74 -3.51
CA LEU A 95 3.94 9.94 -4.24
C LEU A 95 4.99 10.44 -5.24
N SER A 96 6.28 10.39 -4.87
CA SER A 96 7.40 10.88 -5.69
C SER A 96 7.55 10.15 -7.02
N VAL A 97 7.14 8.88 -7.08
CA VAL A 97 7.15 8.06 -8.31
C VAL A 97 6.40 8.74 -9.44
N SER A 98 5.37 9.52 -9.15
CA SER A 98 4.62 10.28 -10.17
C SER A 98 5.49 11.25 -10.98
N LYS A 99 6.65 11.67 -10.47
CA LYS A 99 7.55 12.59 -11.15
C LYS A 99 8.54 11.88 -12.10
N LEU A 100 8.64 10.58 -12.08
CA LEU A 100 9.51 9.80 -12.95
C LEU A 100 8.90 9.70 -14.36
N HIS A 101 9.64 10.13 -15.39
CA HIS A 101 9.12 10.21 -16.77
C HIS A 101 8.76 8.82 -17.35
N PHE A 102 9.49 7.78 -16.97
CA PHE A 102 9.34 6.42 -17.50
C PHE A 102 8.23 5.60 -16.82
N ILE A 103 7.63 6.10 -15.74
CA ILE A 103 6.48 5.45 -15.09
C ILE A 103 5.20 5.72 -15.89
N SER A 104 4.40 4.71 -16.07
CA SER A 104 3.08 4.77 -16.75
C SER A 104 2.14 5.80 -16.11
N ASN A 105 1.14 6.26 -16.86
CA ASN A 105 0.14 7.21 -16.36
C ASN A 105 -0.64 6.68 -15.15
N LEU A 106 -0.83 5.37 -15.07
CA LEU A 106 -1.35 4.68 -13.91
C LEU A 106 -0.25 3.81 -13.30
N TYR A 107 -0.13 3.82 -11.99
CA TYR A 107 0.76 2.93 -11.28
C TYR A 107 0.09 2.40 -10.01
N LEU A 108 0.21 1.10 -9.79
CA LEU A 108 -0.23 0.41 -8.59
C LEU A 108 0.90 0.44 -7.57
N VAL A 109 0.70 1.10 -6.46
CA VAL A 109 1.56 0.91 -5.29
C VAL A 109 1.12 -0.34 -4.55
N TRP A 110 2.10 -1.19 -4.17
CA TRP A 110 1.86 -2.42 -3.42
C TRP A 110 2.86 -2.55 -2.29
N ASP A 111 2.39 -2.80 -1.06
CA ASP A 111 3.26 -2.91 0.10
C ASP A 111 4.06 -4.22 0.07
N ALA A 112 5.37 -4.13 0.40
CA ALA A 112 6.32 -5.23 0.25
C ALA A 112 6.06 -6.46 1.12
N ASP A 113 5.21 -6.35 2.13
CA ASP A 113 4.77 -7.44 3.01
C ASP A 113 3.37 -7.96 2.71
N ALA A 114 2.74 -7.49 1.64
CA ALA A 114 1.43 -7.97 1.19
C ALA A 114 1.58 -9.01 0.07
N VAL A 115 0.87 -10.13 0.20
CA VAL A 115 0.91 -11.27 -0.73
C VAL A 115 -0.46 -11.42 -1.37
N ALA A 116 -0.55 -11.29 -2.69
CA ALA A 116 -1.76 -11.56 -3.47
C ALA A 116 -2.03 -13.09 -3.48
N LEU A 117 -3.16 -13.52 -2.99
CA LEU A 117 -3.53 -14.93 -2.89
C LEU A 117 -4.38 -15.40 -4.07
N ASN A 118 -5.06 -14.48 -4.72
CA ASN A 118 -5.92 -14.70 -5.88
C ASN A 118 -5.70 -13.61 -6.93
N PRO A 119 -6.10 -13.81 -8.19
CA PRO A 119 -6.11 -12.75 -9.19
C PRO A 119 -6.94 -11.55 -8.72
N ILE A 120 -6.36 -10.35 -8.84
CA ILE A 120 -6.99 -9.09 -8.46
C ILE A 120 -7.04 -8.18 -9.69
N ASN A 121 -8.26 -7.80 -10.09
CA ASN A 121 -8.46 -6.81 -11.12
C ASN A 121 -8.63 -5.42 -10.50
N PHE A 122 -7.97 -4.40 -11.06
CA PHE A 122 -8.00 -3.02 -10.56
C PHE A 122 -8.92 -2.08 -11.35
N PHE A 123 -9.60 -2.58 -12.36
CA PHE A 123 -10.48 -1.77 -13.20
C PHE A 123 -11.85 -2.42 -13.40
N THR A 124 -12.88 -1.59 -13.53
CA THR A 124 -14.19 -2.01 -13.96
C THR A 124 -14.20 -2.29 -15.48
N GLN A 125 -15.27 -2.88 -15.98
CA GLN A 125 -15.49 -3.03 -17.43
C GLN A 125 -15.51 -1.67 -18.16
N ASN A 126 -15.98 -0.61 -17.46
CA ASN A 126 -16.01 0.76 -17.97
C ASN A 126 -14.73 1.55 -17.67
N ASN A 127 -13.63 0.86 -17.39
CA ASN A 127 -12.32 1.46 -17.14
C ASN A 127 -12.23 2.41 -15.92
N LYS A 128 -13.16 2.33 -14.96
CA LYS A 128 -13.00 3.03 -13.67
C LYS A 128 -12.02 2.28 -12.78
N ILE A 129 -11.28 3.01 -11.97
CA ILE A 129 -10.33 2.44 -11.02
C ILE A 129 -11.07 1.96 -9.77
N TYR A 130 -10.83 0.73 -9.33
CA TYR A 130 -11.34 0.24 -8.05
C TYR A 130 -10.54 0.78 -6.88
N PHE A 131 -11.22 1.45 -5.95
CA PHE A 131 -10.70 1.84 -4.65
C PHE A 131 -11.25 0.93 -3.55
N GLU A 132 -10.38 0.42 -2.70
CA GLU A 132 -10.79 -0.44 -1.60
C GLU A 132 -11.36 0.37 -0.44
N LYS A 133 -12.52 -0.06 0.08
CA LYS A 133 -13.14 0.52 1.29
C LYS A 133 -12.67 -0.21 2.54
N ASN A 134 -12.16 0.51 3.51
CA ASN A 134 -11.69 -0.01 4.79
C ASN A 134 -12.37 0.71 5.96
N LYS A 135 -12.20 0.17 7.17
CA LYS A 135 -12.87 0.69 8.39
C LYS A 135 -11.93 1.51 9.29
N GLU A 136 -10.67 1.67 8.90
CA GLU A 136 -9.71 2.39 9.70
C GLU A 136 -10.08 3.88 9.78
N PHE A 137 -9.85 4.47 10.92
CA PHE A 137 -10.01 5.91 11.12
C PHE A 137 -8.83 6.40 11.98
N HIS A 138 -8.13 7.40 11.48
CA HIS A 138 -7.05 8.07 12.19
C HIS A 138 -7.14 9.56 11.92
N GLU A 139 -7.67 10.30 12.89
CA GLU A 139 -7.99 11.72 12.77
C GLU A 139 -6.83 12.59 12.26
N PRO A 140 -5.56 12.40 12.71
CA PRO A 140 -4.43 13.17 12.23
C PRO A 140 -4.24 13.21 10.72
N TYR A 141 -4.67 12.14 9.99
CA TYR A 141 -4.61 12.14 8.54
C TYR A 141 -5.51 13.18 7.89
N PHE A 142 -6.69 13.41 8.50
CA PHE A 142 -7.66 14.36 7.95
C PHE A 142 -7.32 15.79 8.35
N GLU A 143 -6.80 16.02 9.55
CA GLU A 143 -6.28 17.30 9.99
C GLU A 143 -5.23 17.86 9.05
N ILE A 144 -4.21 17.03 8.69
CA ILE A 144 -3.18 17.46 7.76
C ILE A 144 -3.70 17.68 6.35
N ILE A 145 -4.61 16.82 5.84
CA ILE A 145 -5.20 16.97 4.51
C ILE A 145 -6.02 18.27 4.43
N GLU A 146 -6.81 18.58 5.45
CA GLU A 146 -7.56 19.84 5.53
C GLU A 146 -6.61 21.03 5.55
N LYS A 147 -5.53 20.99 6.34
CA LYS A 147 -4.55 22.07 6.46
C LYS A 147 -3.79 22.36 5.16
N ILE A 148 -3.37 21.32 4.42
CA ILE A 148 -2.52 21.51 3.23
C ILE A 148 -3.30 21.65 1.92
N LEU A 149 -4.58 21.23 1.86
CA LEU A 149 -5.39 21.24 0.64
C LEU A 149 -6.77 21.89 0.81
N ASP A 150 -7.16 22.35 2.00
CA ASP A 150 -8.53 22.75 2.34
C ASP A 150 -9.54 21.66 1.94
N LEU A 151 -9.20 20.41 2.25
CA LEU A 151 -9.95 19.22 1.84
C LEU A 151 -10.37 18.39 3.05
N LYS A 152 -11.65 18.43 3.38
CA LYS A 152 -12.25 17.58 4.41
C LYS A 152 -12.41 16.14 3.92
N LYS A 153 -12.57 15.22 4.87
CA LYS A 153 -12.90 13.81 4.58
C LYS A 153 -14.16 13.71 3.70
N GLN A 154 -14.06 13.02 2.57
CA GLN A 154 -15.12 12.97 1.56
C GLN A 154 -16.04 11.75 1.66
N VAL A 155 -15.61 10.70 2.38
CA VAL A 155 -16.30 9.42 2.47
C VAL A 155 -16.37 8.95 3.92
N ASN A 156 -17.33 8.08 4.26
CA ASN A 156 -17.50 7.53 5.62
C ASN A 156 -16.69 6.23 5.88
N PHE A 157 -15.71 5.93 5.04
CA PHE A 157 -14.78 4.81 5.16
C PHE A 157 -13.34 5.30 4.97
N SER A 158 -12.37 4.40 5.02
CA SER A 158 -10.94 4.68 4.85
C SER A 158 -10.41 4.13 3.53
N PHE A 159 -9.40 4.82 2.98
CA PHE A 159 -8.61 4.36 1.83
C PHE A 159 -7.34 3.62 2.26
N ILE A 160 -7.09 3.47 3.57
CA ILE A 160 -5.91 2.74 4.06
C ILE A 160 -6.01 1.27 3.64
N ALA A 161 -5.10 0.88 2.78
CA ALA A 161 -4.96 -0.47 2.24
C ALA A 161 -3.47 -0.81 2.08
N GLU A 162 -3.19 -2.01 1.64
CA GLU A 162 -1.84 -2.45 1.30
C GLU A 162 -1.51 -2.19 -0.17
N HIS A 163 -2.45 -1.57 -0.90
CA HIS A 163 -2.28 -1.21 -2.31
C HIS A 163 -3.28 -0.11 -2.74
N LEU A 164 -2.88 0.67 -3.74
CA LEU A 164 -3.75 1.64 -4.41
C LEU A 164 -3.22 1.97 -5.80
N VAL A 165 -4.11 2.13 -6.77
CA VAL A 165 -3.76 2.64 -8.10
C VAL A 165 -3.79 4.16 -8.09
N PHE A 166 -2.66 4.76 -8.44
CA PHE A 166 -2.50 6.20 -8.57
C PHE A 166 -2.53 6.62 -10.06
N ASN A 167 -3.18 7.73 -10.34
CA ASN A 167 -3.04 8.44 -11.60
C ASN A 167 -1.91 9.49 -11.43
N LYS A 168 -0.85 9.33 -12.21
CA LYS A 168 0.35 10.16 -12.20
C LYS A 168 0.04 11.66 -12.28
N LYS A 169 -0.85 12.05 -13.20
CA LYS A 169 -1.23 13.46 -13.41
C LYS A 169 -1.94 14.03 -12.19
N LEU A 170 -2.84 13.25 -11.57
CA LEU A 170 -3.55 13.68 -10.36
C LEU A 170 -2.61 13.83 -9.17
N VAL A 171 -1.67 12.88 -8.98
CA VAL A 171 -0.66 13.01 -7.92
C VAL A 171 0.18 14.26 -8.13
N ILE A 172 0.69 14.53 -9.35
CA ILE A 172 1.44 15.75 -9.66
C ILE A 172 0.59 17.00 -9.37
N THR A 173 -0.69 16.99 -9.72
CA THR A 173 -1.61 18.11 -9.43
C THR A 173 -1.75 18.34 -7.93
N ILE A 174 -1.91 17.27 -7.13
CA ILE A 174 -1.99 17.35 -5.66
C ILE A 174 -0.69 17.94 -5.10
N LEU A 175 0.47 17.40 -5.50
CA LEU A 175 1.76 17.86 -5.03
C LEU A 175 2.00 19.33 -5.35
N ASN A 176 1.63 19.79 -6.57
CA ASN A 176 1.74 21.18 -6.99
C ASN A 176 0.78 22.13 -6.25
N LYS A 177 -0.33 21.64 -5.72
CA LYS A 177 -1.21 22.41 -4.83
C LYS A 177 -0.61 22.57 -3.44
N ILE A 178 0.05 21.51 -2.93
CA ILE A 178 0.72 21.54 -1.63
C ILE A 178 1.94 22.45 -1.67
N SER A 179 2.79 22.29 -2.69
CA SER A 179 4.04 23.04 -2.81
C SER A 179 4.55 23.11 -4.24
N LYS A 180 5.16 24.25 -4.59
CA LYS A 180 5.91 24.43 -5.85
C LYS A 180 7.39 24.06 -5.74
N LYS A 181 7.86 23.75 -4.52
CA LYS A 181 9.26 23.40 -4.26
C LYS A 181 9.53 21.94 -4.61
N GLU A 182 10.77 21.62 -4.93
CA GLU A 182 11.22 20.21 -5.07
C GLU A 182 11.13 19.46 -3.73
N THR A 183 11.29 20.17 -2.62
CA THR A 183 11.19 19.67 -1.24
C THR A 183 9.77 19.72 -0.69
N TRP A 184 8.75 19.50 -1.52
CA TRP A 184 7.32 19.52 -1.17
C TRP A 184 6.97 18.67 0.09
N TRP A 185 7.75 17.62 0.36
CA TRP A 185 7.59 16.76 1.50
C TRP A 185 7.89 17.46 2.85
N LEU A 186 8.79 18.46 2.84
CA LEU A 186 9.03 19.32 4.01
C LEU A 186 7.79 20.13 4.33
N ASP A 187 7.14 20.70 3.32
CA ASP A 187 5.92 21.50 3.53
C ASP A 187 4.79 20.64 4.13
N ILE A 188 4.74 19.31 3.85
CA ILE A 188 3.84 18.39 4.55
C ILE A 188 4.29 18.21 6.00
N LEU A 189 5.54 17.87 6.25
CA LEU A 189 6.07 17.64 7.60
C LEU A 189 5.93 18.89 8.50
N ASP A 190 6.18 20.09 7.97
CA ASP A 190 6.06 21.36 8.69
C ASP A 190 4.63 21.67 9.14
N ASN A 191 3.66 21.13 8.45
CA ASN A 191 2.24 21.28 8.78
C ASN A 191 1.71 20.25 9.76
N ILE A 192 2.46 19.18 10.08
CA ILE A 192 2.10 18.17 11.08
C ILE A 192 2.52 18.66 12.48
N THR A 193 1.64 18.53 13.46
CA THR A 193 1.97 18.86 14.86
C THR A 193 3.01 17.87 15.42
N SER A 194 3.79 18.29 16.41
CA SER A 194 4.78 17.43 17.09
C SER A 194 4.17 16.14 17.62
N GLU A 195 2.99 16.22 18.22
CA GLU A 195 2.26 15.05 18.69
C GLU A 195 1.94 14.06 17.55
N ASN A 196 1.44 14.55 16.43
CA ASN A 196 1.05 13.74 15.28
C ASN A 196 2.26 13.23 14.47
N LEU A 197 3.39 13.94 14.47
CA LEU A 197 4.64 13.44 13.87
C LEU A 197 5.06 12.09 14.47
N ASN A 198 4.95 11.95 15.77
CA ASN A 198 5.29 10.72 16.48
C ASN A 198 4.24 9.60 16.34
N LYS A 199 3.03 9.92 15.88
CA LYS A 199 1.87 9.02 15.79
C LYS A 199 1.44 8.64 14.36
N SER A 200 2.26 8.84 13.33
CA SER A 200 1.82 8.67 11.94
C SER A 200 0.82 9.74 11.49
N GLY A 201 1.27 10.98 11.34
CA GLY A 201 0.40 12.14 11.07
C GLY A 201 0.02 12.33 9.59
N PHE A 202 0.40 11.43 8.67
CA PHE A 202 0.13 11.60 7.24
C PHE A 202 -0.14 10.26 6.56
N SER A 203 -1.07 10.22 5.62
CA SER A 203 -1.31 9.07 4.75
C SER A 203 -1.50 9.52 3.31
N GLU A 204 -0.68 8.99 2.41
CA GLU A 204 -0.76 9.20 0.96
C GLU A 204 -2.04 8.61 0.38
N TYR A 205 -2.52 7.49 0.93
CA TYR A 205 -3.77 6.86 0.50
C TYR A 205 -4.99 7.70 0.86
N GLU A 206 -5.05 8.23 2.08
CA GLU A 206 -6.14 9.13 2.48
C GLU A 206 -6.08 10.47 1.73
N LEU A 207 -4.88 11.04 1.53
CA LEU A 207 -4.69 12.25 0.74
C LEU A 207 -5.26 12.06 -0.68
N TYR A 208 -4.78 11.04 -1.39
CA TYR A 208 -5.15 10.78 -2.77
C TYR A 208 -6.60 10.34 -2.89
N GLY A 209 -7.06 9.42 -2.04
CA GLY A 209 -8.42 8.89 -2.05
C GLY A 209 -9.49 9.96 -1.83
N ASN A 210 -9.29 10.85 -0.86
CA ASN A 210 -10.21 11.96 -0.62
C ASN A 210 -10.18 13.00 -1.74
N TYR A 211 -9.01 13.32 -2.31
CA TYR A 211 -8.90 14.22 -3.45
C TYR A 211 -9.66 13.69 -4.67
N VAL A 212 -9.43 12.43 -5.05
CA VAL A 212 -10.10 11.80 -6.18
C VAL A 212 -11.61 11.67 -5.93
N SER A 213 -12.03 11.34 -4.72
CA SER A 213 -13.45 11.25 -4.35
C SER A 213 -14.19 12.57 -4.47
N LYS A 214 -13.51 13.70 -4.24
CA LYS A 214 -14.08 15.03 -4.40
C LYS A 214 -14.13 15.50 -5.84
N PHE A 215 -13.02 15.36 -6.57
CA PHE A 215 -12.85 16.03 -7.87
C PHE A 215 -12.97 15.09 -9.08
N HIS A 216 -12.83 13.77 -8.87
CA HIS A 216 -12.76 12.75 -9.93
C HIS A 216 -13.61 11.53 -9.62
N LYS A 217 -14.71 11.68 -8.88
CA LYS A 217 -15.57 10.57 -8.42
C LYS A 217 -16.04 9.65 -9.55
N ASN A 218 -16.25 10.20 -10.74
CA ASN A 218 -16.72 9.43 -11.89
C ASN A 218 -15.66 8.49 -12.48
N GLU A 219 -14.37 8.67 -12.13
CA GLU A 219 -13.24 7.85 -12.59
C GLU A 219 -12.99 6.63 -11.70
N ILE A 220 -13.68 6.54 -10.55
CA ILE A 220 -13.47 5.50 -9.56
C ILE A 220 -14.74 4.73 -9.24
N GLU A 221 -14.56 3.52 -8.71
CA GLU A 221 -15.59 2.69 -8.12
C GLU A 221 -15.09 2.06 -6.82
N PHE A 222 -15.96 1.94 -5.84
CA PHE A 222 -15.58 1.41 -4.53
C PHE A 222 -15.87 -0.07 -4.40
N ARG A 223 -14.91 -0.81 -3.84
CA ARG A 223 -15.06 -2.24 -3.59
C ARG A 223 -14.56 -2.65 -2.21
N HIS A 224 -14.87 -3.89 -1.83
CA HIS A 224 -14.25 -4.59 -0.71
C HIS A 224 -13.51 -5.82 -1.22
N LEU A 225 -12.28 -6.01 -0.81
CA LEU A 225 -11.54 -7.27 -0.92
C LEU A 225 -11.55 -7.99 0.43
N ASN A 226 -11.54 -9.32 0.38
CA ASN A 226 -11.37 -10.13 1.58
C ASN A 226 -9.88 -10.18 1.91
N LYS A 227 -9.49 -9.58 3.02
CA LYS A 227 -8.08 -9.51 3.43
C LYS A 227 -7.87 -9.81 4.90
N THR A 228 -6.63 -10.08 5.26
CA THR A 228 -6.18 -10.12 6.64
C THR A 228 -4.77 -9.57 6.78
N ARG A 229 -4.52 -8.76 7.81
CA ARG A 229 -3.19 -8.25 8.19
C ARG A 229 -2.44 -9.16 9.16
N LYS A 230 -3.04 -10.29 9.54
CA LYS A 230 -2.51 -11.21 10.55
C LYS A 230 -1.71 -12.36 9.94
N GLY A 231 -1.05 -12.15 8.80
CA GLY A 231 -0.28 -13.18 8.10
C GLY A 231 0.78 -13.83 8.98
N ILE A 232 1.58 -13.05 9.71
CA ILE A 232 2.58 -13.59 10.64
C ILE A 232 1.93 -14.42 11.75
N LYS A 233 0.81 -13.96 12.31
CA LYS A 233 0.10 -14.69 13.36
C LYS A 233 -0.41 -16.05 12.89
N TYR A 234 -0.82 -16.18 11.64
CA TYR A 234 -1.39 -17.41 11.09
C TYR A 234 -0.34 -18.33 10.46
N LEU A 235 0.61 -17.79 9.70
CA LEU A 235 1.55 -18.56 8.89
C LEU A 235 3.02 -18.39 9.30
N GLY A 236 3.31 -17.47 10.24
CA GLY A 236 4.68 -17.12 10.65
C GLY A 236 5.33 -16.15 9.66
N GLU A 237 6.59 -15.78 9.94
CA GLU A 237 7.37 -14.83 9.11
C GLU A 237 7.77 -15.42 7.74
N LYS A 238 7.84 -16.74 7.63
CA LYS A 238 8.18 -17.46 6.39
C LYS A 238 7.02 -18.37 5.97
N PRO A 239 5.93 -17.83 5.41
CA PRO A 239 4.77 -18.63 5.07
C PRO A 239 5.10 -19.68 3.99
N SER A 240 4.60 -20.90 4.17
CA SER A 240 4.72 -21.93 3.14
C SER A 240 3.74 -21.67 1.99
N ILE A 241 4.08 -22.13 0.79
CA ILE A 241 3.18 -22.04 -0.38
C ILE A 241 1.85 -22.77 -0.11
N ARG A 242 1.91 -23.94 0.56
CA ARG A 242 0.68 -24.70 0.96
C ARG A 242 -0.20 -23.89 1.91
N GLY A 243 0.42 -23.20 2.89
CA GLY A 243 -0.31 -22.30 3.80
C GLY A 243 -0.99 -21.18 3.06
N LEU A 244 -0.30 -20.46 2.17
CA LEU A 244 -0.87 -19.41 1.36
C LEU A 244 -2.03 -19.91 0.49
N LYS A 245 -1.85 -21.08 -0.17
CA LYS A 245 -2.92 -21.74 -0.97
C LYS A 245 -4.15 -22.07 -0.14
N LEU A 246 -4.00 -22.49 1.11
CA LEU A 246 -5.13 -22.75 2.01
C LEU A 246 -5.91 -21.43 2.28
N PHE A 247 -5.20 -20.33 2.53
CA PHE A 247 -5.83 -19.03 2.79
C PHE A 247 -6.45 -18.40 1.53
N SER A 248 -6.02 -18.75 0.32
CA SER A 248 -6.59 -18.23 -0.93
C SER A 248 -8.08 -18.61 -1.11
N SER A 249 -8.57 -19.66 -0.43
CA SER A 249 -10.00 -20.01 -0.42
C SER A 249 -10.87 -18.95 0.26
N ALA A 250 -10.30 -18.17 1.20
CA ALA A 250 -11.02 -17.20 2.03
C ALA A 250 -10.63 -15.74 1.78
N PHE A 251 -9.41 -15.47 1.32
CA PHE A 251 -8.87 -14.14 1.18
C PHE A 251 -8.35 -13.88 -0.23
N ASP A 252 -8.47 -12.63 -0.67
CA ASP A 252 -7.91 -12.16 -1.94
C ASP A 252 -6.43 -11.82 -1.79
N TYR A 253 -6.04 -11.27 -0.63
CA TYR A 253 -4.64 -11.04 -0.26
C TYR A 253 -4.44 -11.05 1.26
N MET A 254 -3.16 -11.10 1.69
CA MET A 254 -2.77 -11.17 3.10
C MET A 254 -1.49 -10.37 3.33
N SER A 255 -1.44 -9.53 4.38
CA SER A 255 -0.20 -8.86 4.77
C SER A 255 0.45 -9.48 6.02
N PHE A 256 1.79 -9.35 6.07
CA PHE A 256 2.66 -9.97 7.07
C PHE A 256 3.29 -8.90 7.96
N GLU A 257 2.42 -8.14 8.63
CA GLU A 257 2.81 -7.04 9.50
C GLU A 257 3.48 -7.53 10.79
N ARG A 258 4.65 -6.97 11.11
CA ARG A 258 5.49 -7.43 12.22
C ARG A 258 4.95 -7.11 13.63
N TRP A 259 4.07 -6.14 13.75
CA TRP A 259 3.45 -5.82 15.06
C TRP A 259 2.38 -6.82 15.50
N HIS A 260 1.98 -7.75 14.63
CA HIS A 260 1.06 -8.85 14.96
C HIS A 260 1.77 -10.14 15.42
N LYS A 261 2.91 -10.05 16.12
CA LYS A 261 3.78 -11.17 16.48
C LYS A 261 3.29 -12.08 17.62
N GLU A 262 2.09 -11.95 18.15
CA GLU A 262 1.60 -12.85 19.20
C GLU A 262 1.50 -14.30 18.70
N TYR A 263 2.48 -15.10 19.03
CA TYR A 263 2.47 -16.55 18.81
C TYR A 263 1.61 -17.24 19.87
N LYS A 264 0.50 -17.83 19.43
CA LYS A 264 -0.25 -18.76 20.30
C LYS A 264 0.31 -20.18 20.15
N PRO A 265 0.15 -21.07 21.18
CA PRO A 265 0.58 -22.47 21.09
C PRO A 265 0.00 -23.16 19.85
N LEU A 266 0.78 -24.08 19.27
CA LEU A 266 0.49 -24.73 17.98
C LEU A 266 -0.95 -25.29 17.85
N PRO A 267 -1.50 -26.04 18.82
CA PRO A 267 -2.86 -26.61 18.70
C PRO A 267 -3.94 -25.51 18.57
N LEU A 268 -3.83 -24.46 19.40
CA LEU A 268 -4.77 -23.34 19.37
C LEU A 268 -4.64 -22.52 18.08
N ARG A 269 -3.44 -22.47 17.49
CA ARG A 269 -3.18 -21.83 16.21
C ARG A 269 -3.89 -22.55 15.07
N TYR A 270 -3.86 -23.89 15.01
CA TYR A 270 -4.56 -24.65 13.99
C TYR A 270 -6.08 -24.51 14.09
N MET A 271 -6.63 -24.52 15.29
CA MET A 271 -8.06 -24.26 15.51
C MET A 271 -8.45 -22.85 15.02
N ILE A 272 -7.69 -21.81 15.39
CA ILE A 272 -7.96 -20.44 14.95
C ILE A 272 -7.86 -20.34 13.42
N VAL A 273 -6.84 -20.93 12.81
CA VAL A 273 -6.67 -20.96 11.35
C VAL A 273 -7.85 -21.64 10.69
N PHE A 274 -8.31 -22.78 11.19
CA PHE A 274 -9.49 -23.50 10.69
C PHE A 274 -10.75 -22.61 10.72
N PHE A 275 -11.04 -21.97 11.87
CA PHE A 275 -12.19 -21.09 11.99
C PHE A 275 -12.08 -19.84 11.10
N VAL A 276 -10.89 -19.22 11.00
CA VAL A 276 -10.66 -18.06 10.12
C VAL A 276 -10.89 -18.40 8.66
N ILE A 277 -10.45 -19.57 8.22
CA ILE A 277 -10.66 -20.04 6.85
C ILE A 277 -12.14 -20.35 6.62
N LEU A 278 -12.80 -21.06 7.55
CA LEU A 278 -14.22 -21.39 7.47
C LEU A 278 -15.08 -20.12 7.39
N PHE A 279 -14.87 -19.15 8.29
CA PHE A 279 -15.59 -17.87 8.27
C PHE A 279 -15.27 -17.03 7.03
N GLY A 280 -14.02 -17.00 6.58
CA GLY A 280 -13.62 -16.33 5.35
C GLY A 280 -14.29 -16.94 4.12
N TRP A 281 -14.35 -18.25 4.06
CA TRP A 281 -15.03 -19.02 3.02
C TRP A 281 -16.55 -18.73 3.00
N VAL A 282 -17.22 -18.81 4.14
CA VAL A 282 -18.65 -18.47 4.28
C VAL A 282 -18.92 -17.04 3.81
N LYS A 283 -18.10 -16.07 4.24
CA LYS A 283 -18.22 -14.67 3.84
C LYS A 283 -18.04 -14.47 2.33
N LYS A 284 -17.11 -15.18 1.70
CA LYS A 284 -16.87 -15.16 0.25
C LYS A 284 -18.07 -15.73 -0.52
N TYR A 285 -18.64 -16.83 -0.05
CA TYR A 285 -19.82 -17.46 -0.66
C TYR A 285 -21.09 -16.60 -0.52
N VAL A 286 -21.35 -16.05 0.65
CA VAL A 286 -22.48 -15.13 0.87
C VAL A 286 -22.38 -13.93 -0.06
N LYS A 287 -21.17 -13.38 -0.26
CA LYS A 287 -20.94 -12.26 -1.20
C LYS A 287 -21.24 -12.65 -2.65
N LEU A 288 -20.86 -13.86 -3.08
CA LEU A 288 -21.15 -14.38 -4.42
C LEU A 288 -22.67 -14.57 -4.64
N ILE A 289 -23.37 -15.07 -3.65
CA ILE A 289 -24.83 -15.25 -3.72
C ILE A 289 -25.51 -13.88 -3.83
N ILE A 290 -25.15 -12.92 -2.99
CA ILE A 290 -25.70 -11.57 -3.02
C ILE A 290 -25.42 -10.88 -4.36
N SER A 291 -24.19 -10.95 -4.87
CA SER A 291 -23.85 -10.35 -6.18
C SER A 291 -24.60 -11.00 -7.35
N SER A 292 -24.84 -12.32 -7.28
CA SER A 292 -25.63 -13.05 -8.28
C SER A 292 -27.13 -12.67 -8.26
N PHE A 293 -27.67 -12.29 -7.12
CA PHE A 293 -29.03 -11.77 -7.02
C PHE A 293 -29.16 -10.36 -7.63
N TYR A 294 -28.21 -9.48 -7.35
CA TYR A 294 -28.24 -8.10 -7.89
C TYR A 294 -27.86 -7.98 -9.37
N SER A 295 -27.23 -8.99 -9.97
CA SER A 295 -26.93 -8.99 -11.43
C SER A 295 -28.12 -9.48 -12.28
N LYS A 296 -29.20 -9.96 -11.65
CA LYS A 296 -30.42 -10.44 -12.34
C LYS A 296 -31.61 -9.47 -12.21
N ILE A 297 -31.42 -8.35 -11.56
CA ILE A 297 -32.31 -7.18 -11.50
C ILE A 297 -31.69 -6.03 -12.30
#